data_24b6fd43c4d4477b4206a6292c0e9513
#
_entry.id   24b6fd43c4d4477b4206a6292c0e9513
#
_cell.length_a   1.000
_cell.length_b   1.000
_cell.length_c   1.000
_cell.angle_alpha   90.00
_cell.angle_beta   90.00
_cell.angle_gamma   90.00
#
_symmetry.space_group_name_H-M   'P 1'
#
loop_
_entity.id
_entity.type
_entity.pdbx_description
1 polymer ?
#
loop_
_entity_poly.entity_id
_entity_poly.type
_entity_poly.pdbx_seq_one_letter_code
_entity_poly.pdbx_strand_id
1 'polypeptide(L)'
;MSGRADAPQTWGPSVEHVKLVPDAEKLPPGYPKEYQREAVLRDDRRVFIRPILPGDGPDLAEAIKTADPDTLRRRFLGGPPRVTSALLAHLTVVDYVRRFALVAIDMASARGVAIARYEPAGEGVAEIAVVVRPQWRRAGLGTMLILLLARAAADRGVHTFSASYLAENRPVEALVEDAGGLGRQVIKQGIVEVSMALDHLKEGRSS
;
A
#
# COMPACT_ATOMS: atom_id res chain seq x y z
N MET A 1 -54.12 -11.69 2.93
CA MET A 1 -52.82 -12.32 3.32
C MET A 1 -51.74 -11.39 2.87
N SER A 2 -51.24 -10.62 3.80
CA SER A 2 -50.29 -9.51 3.53
C SER A 2 -48.88 -10.02 3.81
N GLY A 3 -48.08 -10.17 2.74
CA GLY A 3 -46.65 -10.51 2.84
C GLY A 3 -45.83 -9.25 3.16
N ARG A 4 -45.29 -9.18 4.35
CA ARG A 4 -44.26 -8.20 4.71
C ARG A 4 -42.98 -8.56 3.99
N ALA A 5 -42.50 -7.63 3.15
CA ALA A 5 -41.16 -7.66 2.64
C ALA A 5 -40.19 -7.33 3.79
N ASP A 6 -39.30 -8.24 4.12
CA ASP A 6 -38.21 -8.02 5.04
C ASP A 6 -37.27 -6.96 4.48
N ALA A 7 -37.07 -5.86 5.23
CA ALA A 7 -36.09 -4.88 4.97
C ALA A 7 -34.66 -5.47 5.22
N PRO A 8 -33.67 -5.13 4.42
CA PRO A 8 -32.31 -5.62 4.63
C PRO A 8 -31.76 -5.13 5.97
N GLN A 9 -31.32 -6.07 6.79
CA GLN A 9 -30.70 -5.80 8.09
C GLN A 9 -29.44 -4.97 7.91
N THR A 10 -29.44 -3.75 8.47
CA THR A 10 -28.27 -2.90 8.60
C THR A 10 -27.30 -3.53 9.60
N TRP A 11 -26.19 -4.05 9.10
CA TRP A 11 -25.12 -4.63 9.89
C TRP A 11 -24.16 -3.56 10.41
N GLY A 12 -24.12 -3.40 11.72
CA GLY A 12 -22.96 -2.93 12.49
C GLY A 12 -22.78 -1.41 12.67
N PRO A 13 -21.96 -1.03 13.65
CA PRO A 13 -21.68 0.38 13.95
C PRO A 13 -21.03 1.05 12.75
N SER A 14 -21.38 2.32 12.54
CA SER A 14 -20.85 3.19 11.47
C SER A 14 -19.33 3.14 11.44
N VAL A 15 -18.76 2.39 10.50
CA VAL A 15 -17.34 2.47 10.20
C VAL A 15 -17.13 3.83 9.58
N GLU A 16 -16.44 4.73 10.26
CA GLU A 16 -16.01 5.99 9.67
C GLU A 16 -15.21 5.66 8.41
N HIS A 17 -15.73 6.04 7.25
CA HIS A 17 -15.10 5.76 5.96
C HIS A 17 -13.81 6.56 5.84
N VAL A 18 -12.79 5.97 5.24
CA VAL A 18 -11.52 6.66 4.93
C VAL A 18 -11.86 7.95 4.16
N LYS A 19 -11.45 9.10 4.69
CA LYS A 19 -11.62 10.36 3.96
C LYS A 19 -10.83 10.30 2.66
N LEU A 20 -11.52 10.38 1.52
CA LEU A 20 -10.89 10.43 0.20
C LEU A 20 -9.94 11.62 0.14
N VAL A 21 -10.47 12.82 0.28
CA VAL A 21 -9.68 14.06 0.31
C VAL A 21 -9.61 14.55 1.76
N PRO A 22 -8.42 14.63 2.36
CA PRO A 22 -8.28 15.09 3.72
C PRO A 22 -8.54 16.60 3.84
N ASP A 23 -9.05 17.04 4.97
CA ASP A 23 -9.22 18.45 5.28
C ASP A 23 -7.86 19.17 5.28
N ALA A 24 -7.71 20.19 4.46
CA ALA A 24 -6.45 20.90 4.29
C ALA A 24 -5.91 21.50 5.60
N GLU A 25 -6.81 21.87 6.52
CA GLU A 25 -6.50 22.46 7.84
C GLU A 25 -6.01 21.41 8.86
N LYS A 26 -6.25 20.12 8.60
CA LYS A 26 -5.91 19.01 9.52
C LYS A 26 -4.73 18.16 9.03
N LEU A 27 -4.00 18.64 8.03
CA LEU A 27 -2.87 17.91 7.51
C LEU A 27 -1.67 17.99 8.46
N PRO A 28 -0.95 16.87 8.66
CA PRO A 28 0.28 16.90 9.43
C PRO A 28 1.36 17.79 8.78
N PRO A 29 2.29 18.33 9.58
CA PRO A 29 3.44 19.06 9.05
C PRO A 29 4.20 18.21 8.01
N GLY A 30 4.58 18.83 6.88
CA GLY A 30 5.32 18.16 5.82
C GLY A 30 4.49 17.18 4.97
N TYR A 31 3.17 17.15 5.12
CA TYR A 31 2.30 16.28 4.31
C TYR A 31 2.41 16.65 2.82
N PRO A 32 2.86 15.73 1.94
CA PRO A 32 3.16 16.03 0.53
C PRO A 32 1.91 15.87 -0.35
N LYS A 33 1.17 16.96 -0.51
CA LYS A 33 -0.10 17.03 -1.29
C LYS A 33 0.09 16.66 -2.76
N GLU A 34 1.27 16.85 -3.32
CA GLU A 34 1.64 16.54 -4.70
C GLU A 34 1.51 15.06 -5.07
N TYR A 35 1.42 14.19 -4.07
CA TYR A 35 1.17 12.76 -4.26
C TYR A 35 -0.32 12.40 -4.20
N GLN A 36 -1.21 13.35 -3.99
CA GLN A 36 -2.65 13.12 -4.09
C GLN A 36 -3.07 13.07 -5.56
N ARG A 37 -3.79 12.03 -5.95
CA ARG A 37 -4.33 11.89 -7.31
C ARG A 37 -5.46 10.89 -7.41
N GLU A 38 -6.32 11.12 -8.37
CA GLU A 38 -7.22 10.09 -8.87
C GLU A 38 -6.49 9.24 -9.92
N ALA A 39 -6.86 7.98 -10.00
CA ALA A 39 -6.37 7.06 -11.03
C ALA A 39 -7.48 6.12 -11.48
N VAL A 40 -7.47 5.81 -12.78
CA VAL A 40 -8.32 4.78 -13.38
C VAL A 40 -7.45 3.55 -13.58
N LEU A 41 -7.90 2.41 -13.10
CA LEU A 41 -7.22 1.14 -13.23
C LEU A 41 -7.52 0.50 -14.59
N ARG A 42 -6.80 -0.58 -14.94
CA ARG A 42 -6.99 -1.30 -16.22
C ARG A 42 -8.39 -1.90 -16.41
N ASP A 43 -9.13 -2.06 -15.31
CA ASP A 43 -10.49 -2.60 -15.26
C ASP A 43 -11.56 -1.52 -14.99
N ASP A 44 -11.24 -0.27 -15.33
CA ASP A 44 -12.08 0.92 -15.23
C ASP A 44 -12.47 1.35 -13.81
N ARG A 45 -12.01 0.63 -12.76
CA ARG A 45 -12.22 1.05 -11.37
C ARG A 45 -11.40 2.29 -11.06
N ARG A 46 -12.00 3.19 -10.28
CA ARG A 46 -11.37 4.46 -9.89
C ARG A 46 -10.90 4.42 -8.45
N VAL A 47 -9.68 4.85 -8.22
CA VAL A 47 -9.10 4.97 -6.88
C VAL A 47 -8.58 6.39 -6.67
N PHE A 48 -8.65 6.83 -5.43
CA PHE A 48 -7.93 8.01 -4.96
C PHE A 48 -6.69 7.56 -4.21
N ILE A 49 -5.52 8.03 -4.64
CA ILE A 49 -4.24 7.72 -3.99
C ILE A 49 -3.78 8.96 -3.24
N ARG A 50 -3.34 8.78 -2.00
CA ARG A 50 -2.78 9.85 -1.17
C ARG A 50 -1.75 9.33 -0.17
N PRO A 51 -0.88 10.20 0.37
CA PRO A 51 -0.08 9.86 1.54
C PRO A 51 -0.96 9.45 2.73
N ILE A 52 -0.46 8.51 3.53
CA ILE A 52 -1.15 8.03 4.71
C ILE A 52 -1.27 9.13 5.76
N LEU A 53 -2.32 9.07 6.57
CA LEU A 53 -2.58 9.99 7.67
C LEU A 53 -2.66 9.23 9.00
N PRO A 54 -2.36 9.87 10.14
CA PRO A 54 -2.57 9.27 11.46
C PRO A 54 -4.00 8.76 11.67
N GLY A 55 -5.00 9.47 11.09
CA GLY A 55 -6.41 9.08 11.14
C GLY A 55 -6.78 7.81 10.38
N ASP A 56 -5.88 7.25 9.56
CA ASP A 56 -6.12 5.99 8.84
C ASP A 56 -5.93 4.74 9.73
N GLY A 57 -5.52 4.92 10.99
CA GLY A 57 -5.27 3.82 11.93
C GLY A 57 -6.44 2.84 12.09
N PRO A 58 -7.68 3.30 12.35
CA PRO A 58 -8.84 2.42 12.49
C PRO A 58 -9.09 1.56 11.25
N ASP A 59 -9.05 2.14 10.05
CA ASP A 59 -9.25 1.43 8.79
C ASP A 59 -8.14 0.41 8.52
N LEU A 60 -6.89 0.77 8.85
CA LEU A 60 -5.77 -0.14 8.74
C LEU A 60 -5.89 -1.30 9.73
N ALA A 61 -6.36 -1.03 10.96
CA ALA A 61 -6.64 -2.07 11.95
C ALA A 61 -7.68 -3.06 11.45
N GLU A 62 -8.77 -2.56 10.88
CA GLU A 62 -9.83 -3.37 10.29
C GLU A 62 -9.30 -4.17 9.08
N ALA A 63 -8.52 -3.53 8.21
CA ALA A 63 -7.90 -4.20 7.07
C ALA A 63 -6.98 -5.36 7.48
N ILE A 64 -6.20 -5.20 8.55
CA ILE A 64 -5.34 -6.27 9.09
C ILE A 64 -6.18 -7.39 9.69
N LYS A 65 -7.23 -7.07 10.48
CA LYS A 65 -8.10 -8.07 11.13
C LYS A 65 -8.89 -8.90 10.13
N THR A 66 -9.32 -8.29 9.03
CA THR A 66 -10.16 -8.92 7.99
C THR A 66 -9.37 -9.50 6.81
N ALA A 67 -8.06 -9.29 6.79
CA ALA A 67 -7.21 -9.85 5.74
C ALA A 67 -7.17 -11.38 5.84
N ASP A 68 -7.15 -12.04 4.69
CA ASP A 68 -6.97 -13.49 4.65
C ASP A 68 -5.58 -13.89 5.19
N PRO A 69 -5.45 -15.07 5.81
CA PRO A 69 -4.20 -15.52 6.45
C PRO A 69 -3.02 -15.57 5.49
N ASP A 70 -3.23 -15.88 4.22
CA ASP A 70 -2.17 -15.95 3.20
C ASP A 70 -1.63 -14.55 2.87
N THR A 71 -2.49 -13.54 2.76
CA THR A 71 -2.08 -12.14 2.61
C THR A 71 -1.23 -11.68 3.79
N LEU A 72 -1.61 -12.01 5.02
CA LEU A 72 -0.85 -11.68 6.22
C LEU A 72 0.50 -12.40 6.27
N ARG A 73 0.51 -13.71 5.98
CA ARG A 73 1.74 -14.50 5.91
C ARG A 73 2.73 -13.94 4.89
N ARG A 74 2.27 -13.61 3.69
CA ARG A 74 3.09 -13.01 2.63
C ARG A 74 3.61 -11.62 3.01
N ARG A 75 2.84 -10.84 3.75
CA ARG A 75 3.24 -9.49 4.14
C ARG A 75 4.23 -9.46 5.31
N PHE A 76 4.06 -10.35 6.28
CA PHE A 76 4.82 -10.32 7.53
C PHE A 76 5.85 -11.45 7.66
N LEU A 77 6.02 -12.27 6.64
CA LEU A 77 7.02 -13.36 6.53
C LEU A 77 7.09 -14.35 7.71
N GLY A 78 6.20 -14.24 8.69
CA GLY A 78 6.22 -15.11 9.89
C GLY A 78 4.84 -15.37 10.47
N GLY A 79 3.94 -14.45 10.40
CA GLY A 79 2.61 -14.59 10.98
C GLY A 79 1.90 -13.25 11.15
N PRO A 80 0.59 -13.26 11.41
CA PRO A 80 -0.16 -12.03 11.58
C PRO A 80 0.35 -11.28 12.82
N PRO A 81 0.65 -9.97 12.69
CA PRO A 81 1.07 -9.18 13.83
C PRO A 81 -0.12 -8.97 14.78
N ARG A 82 0.17 -8.81 16.05
CA ARG A 82 -0.82 -8.32 16.99
C ARG A 82 -1.13 -6.85 16.65
N VAL A 83 -2.39 -6.55 16.37
CA VAL A 83 -2.83 -5.18 16.10
C VAL A 83 -2.87 -4.41 17.43
N THR A 84 -1.84 -3.62 17.66
CA THR A 84 -1.69 -2.76 18.86
C THR A 84 -1.73 -1.29 18.43
N SER A 85 -2.03 -0.39 19.38
CA SER A 85 -1.96 1.06 19.14
C SER A 85 -0.55 1.50 18.71
N ALA A 86 0.49 0.89 19.27
CA ALA A 86 1.88 1.16 18.89
C ALA A 86 2.17 0.76 17.44
N LEU A 87 1.70 -0.42 17.00
CA LEU A 87 1.83 -0.84 15.61
C LEU A 87 1.08 0.12 14.66
N LEU A 88 -0.15 0.48 14.98
CA LEU A 88 -0.94 1.39 14.15
C LEU A 88 -0.30 2.78 14.06
N ALA A 89 0.18 3.31 15.19
CA ALA A 89 0.92 4.57 15.20
C ALA A 89 2.20 4.45 14.35
N HIS A 90 2.98 3.36 14.49
CA HIS A 90 4.14 3.12 13.64
C HIS A 90 3.79 3.10 12.16
N LEU A 91 2.65 2.51 11.80
CA LEU A 91 2.23 2.38 10.40
C LEU A 91 1.61 3.65 9.82
N THR A 92 1.04 4.55 10.63
CA THR A 92 0.28 5.71 10.13
C THR A 92 0.92 7.06 10.47
N VAL A 93 1.72 7.15 11.52
CA VAL A 93 2.46 8.37 11.88
C VAL A 93 3.84 8.30 11.24
N VAL A 94 4.00 8.96 10.10
CA VAL A 94 5.24 9.00 9.32
C VAL A 94 5.74 10.43 9.16
N ASP A 95 7.04 10.59 8.92
CA ASP A 95 7.67 11.90 8.73
C ASP A 95 7.61 12.40 7.27
N TYR A 96 7.09 11.59 6.37
CA TYR A 96 7.01 11.82 4.93
C TYR A 96 8.36 12.05 4.22
N VAL A 97 9.45 11.81 4.92
CA VAL A 97 10.83 11.94 4.40
C VAL A 97 11.54 10.60 4.45
N ARG A 98 11.88 10.12 5.65
CA ARG A 98 12.55 8.83 5.85
C ARG A 98 11.57 7.66 5.80
N ARG A 99 10.36 7.89 6.27
CA ARG A 99 9.25 6.93 6.27
C ARG A 99 8.10 7.53 5.49
N PHE A 100 7.68 6.85 4.46
CA PHE A 100 6.65 7.32 3.55
C PHE A 100 5.67 6.19 3.24
N ALA A 101 4.39 6.50 3.19
CA ALA A 101 3.38 5.54 2.79
C ALA A 101 2.28 6.19 1.96
N LEU A 102 1.78 5.45 0.97
CA LEU A 102 0.63 5.79 0.13
C LEU A 102 -0.50 4.82 0.41
N VAL A 103 -1.71 5.32 0.49
CA VAL A 103 -2.94 4.53 0.52
C VAL A 103 -3.71 4.75 -0.77
N ALA A 104 -4.30 3.68 -1.30
CA ALA A 104 -5.26 3.75 -2.38
C ALA A 104 -6.65 3.44 -1.82
N ILE A 105 -7.61 4.28 -2.14
CA ILE A 105 -8.98 4.26 -1.62
C ILE A 105 -9.92 4.10 -2.81
N ASP A 106 -10.80 3.12 -2.77
CA ASP A 106 -11.86 2.96 -3.75
C ASP A 106 -12.82 4.15 -3.71
N MET A 107 -12.99 4.83 -4.83
CA MET A 107 -13.82 6.03 -4.90
C MET A 107 -15.32 5.72 -4.78
N ALA A 108 -15.75 4.49 -5.08
CA ALA A 108 -17.15 4.09 -4.98
C ALA A 108 -17.56 3.77 -3.54
N SER A 109 -16.69 3.09 -2.78
CA SER A 109 -17.01 2.63 -1.42
C SER A 109 -16.31 3.42 -0.32
N ALA A 110 -15.39 4.32 -0.65
CA ALA A 110 -14.52 5.03 0.27
C ALA A 110 -13.71 4.10 1.21
N ARG A 111 -13.37 2.89 0.75
CA ARG A 111 -12.59 1.90 1.51
C ARG A 111 -11.16 1.81 1.02
N GLY A 112 -10.22 1.67 1.94
CA GLY A 112 -8.82 1.40 1.61
C GLY A 112 -8.66 0.06 0.91
N VAL A 113 -8.04 0.05 -0.27
CA VAL A 113 -7.87 -1.15 -1.13
C VAL A 113 -6.42 -1.56 -1.32
N ALA A 114 -5.49 -0.66 -1.11
CA ALA A 114 -4.06 -0.95 -1.13
C ALA A 114 -3.27 0.02 -0.27
N ILE A 115 -2.09 -0.41 0.15
CA ILE A 115 -1.09 0.42 0.81
C ILE A 115 0.29 0.05 0.27
N ALA A 116 1.11 1.06 0.03
CA ALA A 116 2.53 0.91 -0.28
C ALA A 116 3.34 1.83 0.63
N ARG A 117 4.50 1.36 1.09
CA ARG A 117 5.36 2.14 1.98
C ARG A 117 6.82 1.84 1.76
N TYR A 118 7.68 2.79 2.15
CA TYR A 118 9.08 2.51 2.37
C TYR A 118 9.53 2.96 3.76
N GLU A 119 10.57 2.29 4.26
CA GLU A 119 11.29 2.61 5.49
C GLU A 119 12.80 2.56 5.25
N PRO A 120 13.61 3.33 6.01
CA PRO A 120 15.06 3.34 5.80
C PRO A 120 15.67 1.96 6.11
N ALA A 121 16.53 1.48 5.21
CA ALA A 121 17.24 0.19 5.35
C ALA A 121 18.77 0.35 5.24
N GLY A 122 19.27 1.57 5.08
CA GLY A 122 20.67 1.92 4.95
C GLY A 122 20.83 3.31 4.33
N GLU A 123 22.05 3.72 4.10
CA GLU A 123 22.32 4.98 3.41
C GLU A 123 21.88 4.90 1.95
N GLY A 124 20.95 5.76 1.55
CA GLY A 124 20.36 5.76 0.21
C GLY A 124 19.52 4.51 -0.13
N VAL A 125 19.25 3.63 0.84
CA VAL A 125 18.48 2.40 0.66
C VAL A 125 17.20 2.44 1.49
N ALA A 126 16.08 2.07 0.88
CA ALA A 126 14.82 1.91 1.59
C ALA A 126 14.19 0.54 1.33
N GLU A 127 13.66 -0.08 2.38
CA GLU A 127 12.88 -1.30 2.27
C GLU A 127 11.44 -0.95 1.93
N ILE A 128 10.89 -1.61 0.89
CA ILE A 128 9.51 -1.39 0.46
C ILE A 128 8.60 -2.53 0.85
N ALA A 129 7.33 -2.19 1.07
CA ALA A 129 6.26 -3.15 1.25
C ALA A 129 4.99 -2.67 0.56
N VAL A 130 4.33 -3.58 -0.16
CA VAL A 130 3.08 -3.31 -0.87
C VAL A 130 2.05 -4.37 -0.52
N VAL A 131 0.84 -3.95 -0.22
CA VAL A 131 -0.31 -4.83 -0.03
C VAL A 131 -1.45 -4.33 -0.89
N VAL A 132 -2.02 -5.20 -1.71
CA VAL A 132 -3.22 -4.94 -2.51
C VAL A 132 -4.25 -6.01 -2.14
N ARG A 133 -5.49 -5.58 -1.81
CA ARG A 133 -6.59 -6.51 -1.53
C ARG A 133 -6.78 -7.48 -2.69
N PRO A 134 -7.07 -8.78 -2.44
CA PRO A 134 -7.12 -9.81 -3.49
C PRO A 134 -7.96 -9.41 -4.71
N GLN A 135 -9.15 -8.86 -4.49
CA GLN A 135 -10.06 -8.42 -5.55
C GLN A 135 -9.58 -7.19 -6.35
N TRP A 136 -8.52 -6.52 -5.91
CA TRP A 136 -7.92 -5.33 -6.55
C TRP A 136 -6.59 -5.62 -7.25
N ARG A 137 -6.16 -6.88 -7.21
CA ARG A 137 -4.92 -7.33 -7.88
C ARG A 137 -5.12 -7.40 -9.38
N ARG A 138 -4.01 -7.41 -10.13
CA ARG A 138 -3.96 -7.53 -11.61
C ARG A 138 -4.58 -6.37 -12.39
N ALA A 139 -5.01 -5.31 -11.73
CA ALA A 139 -5.53 -4.09 -12.35
C ALA A 139 -4.47 -2.98 -12.51
N GLY A 140 -3.19 -3.27 -12.25
CA GLY A 140 -2.08 -2.31 -12.36
C GLY A 140 -1.83 -1.47 -11.11
N LEU A 141 -2.70 -1.58 -10.08
CA LEU A 141 -2.62 -0.75 -8.87
C LEU A 141 -1.28 -0.90 -8.12
N GLY A 142 -0.79 -2.12 -7.96
CA GLY A 142 0.49 -2.37 -7.27
C GLY A 142 1.67 -1.71 -7.98
N THR A 143 1.78 -1.87 -9.29
CA THR A 143 2.83 -1.25 -10.12
C THR A 143 2.75 0.27 -10.02
N MET A 144 1.55 0.85 -10.14
CA MET A 144 1.34 2.29 -9.99
C MET A 144 1.83 2.80 -8.63
N LEU A 145 1.50 2.11 -7.54
CA LEU A 145 1.93 2.50 -6.19
C LEU A 145 3.45 2.41 -6.03
N ILE A 146 4.11 1.37 -6.58
CA ILE A 146 5.57 1.25 -6.55
C ILE A 146 6.23 2.40 -7.30
N LEU A 147 5.75 2.74 -8.49
CA LEU A 147 6.30 3.84 -9.29
C LEU A 147 6.15 5.20 -8.58
N LEU A 148 4.99 5.45 -7.96
CA LEU A 148 4.78 6.65 -7.16
C LEU A 148 5.68 6.69 -5.93
N LEU A 149 5.85 5.56 -5.28
CA LEU A 149 6.73 5.41 -4.12
C LEU A 149 8.19 5.63 -4.51
N ALA A 150 8.62 5.09 -5.67
CA ALA A 150 9.97 5.27 -6.21
C ALA A 150 10.27 6.74 -6.50
N ARG A 151 9.31 7.46 -7.10
CA ARG A 151 9.43 8.91 -7.30
C ARG A 151 9.59 9.64 -5.96
N ALA A 152 8.72 9.34 -4.98
CA ALA A 152 8.79 9.96 -3.67
C ALA A 152 10.11 9.68 -2.95
N ALA A 153 10.64 8.48 -3.09
CA ALA A 153 11.91 8.06 -2.52
C ALA A 153 13.10 8.77 -3.18
N ALA A 154 13.12 8.85 -4.52
CA ALA A 154 14.17 9.52 -5.29
C ALA A 154 14.24 11.02 -4.96
N ASP A 155 13.10 11.70 -4.83
CA ASP A 155 13.03 13.12 -4.42
C ASP A 155 13.58 13.35 -3.01
N ARG A 156 13.80 12.28 -2.22
CA ARG A 156 14.32 12.29 -0.85
C ARG A 156 15.69 11.62 -0.69
N GLY A 157 16.41 11.43 -1.81
CA GLY A 157 17.77 10.91 -1.82
C GLY A 157 17.90 9.39 -1.65
N VAL A 158 16.82 8.64 -1.79
CA VAL A 158 16.87 7.17 -1.90
C VAL A 158 17.27 6.79 -3.32
N HIS A 159 18.20 5.86 -3.47
CA HIS A 159 18.70 5.40 -4.77
C HIS A 159 18.33 3.94 -5.04
N THR A 160 18.04 3.18 -4.00
CA THR A 160 17.79 1.75 -4.09
C THR A 160 16.62 1.36 -3.21
N PHE A 161 15.70 0.58 -3.78
CA PHE A 161 14.73 -0.17 -3.01
C PHE A 161 15.22 -1.58 -2.72
N SER A 162 15.00 -2.03 -1.49
CA SER A 162 15.07 -3.45 -1.13
C SER A 162 13.66 -3.97 -0.82
N ALA A 163 13.44 -5.24 -1.09
CA ALA A 163 12.22 -5.93 -0.72
C ALA A 163 12.51 -7.39 -0.37
N SER A 164 11.74 -7.92 0.58
CA SER A 164 11.81 -9.34 0.95
C SER A 164 10.43 -9.97 0.75
N TYR A 165 10.39 -11.15 0.12
CA TYR A 165 9.15 -11.88 -0.09
C TYR A 165 9.38 -13.40 -0.14
N LEU A 166 8.31 -14.18 0.10
CA LEU A 166 8.38 -15.64 0.00
C LEU A 166 8.60 -16.05 -1.46
N ALA A 167 9.53 -16.97 -1.73
CA ALA A 167 9.88 -17.44 -3.08
C ALA A 167 8.67 -18.01 -3.85
N GLU A 168 7.65 -18.48 -3.14
CA GLU A 168 6.39 -18.95 -3.73
C GLU A 168 5.41 -17.81 -4.06
N ASN A 169 5.74 -16.55 -3.72
CA ASN A 169 4.85 -15.39 -3.93
C ASN A 169 4.98 -14.86 -5.37
N ARG A 170 4.58 -15.67 -6.36
CA ARG A 170 4.60 -15.30 -7.77
C ARG A 170 3.95 -13.94 -8.11
N PRO A 171 2.84 -13.54 -7.46
CA PRO A 171 2.28 -12.20 -7.70
C PRO A 171 3.22 -11.05 -7.36
N VAL A 172 4.08 -11.18 -6.35
CA VAL A 172 5.06 -10.14 -5.99
C VAL A 172 6.26 -10.20 -6.92
N GLU A 173 6.72 -11.40 -7.30
CA GLU A 173 7.77 -11.58 -8.31
C GLU A 173 7.38 -10.85 -9.61
N ALA A 174 6.19 -11.13 -10.16
CA ALA A 174 5.69 -10.45 -11.35
C ALA A 174 5.54 -8.92 -11.14
N LEU A 175 5.15 -8.48 -9.95
CA LEU A 175 5.04 -7.05 -9.62
C LEU A 175 6.42 -6.36 -9.63
N VAL A 176 7.44 -7.02 -9.13
CA VAL A 176 8.84 -6.54 -9.16
C VAL A 176 9.35 -6.47 -10.59
N GLU A 177 9.08 -7.50 -11.40
CA GLU A 177 9.43 -7.52 -12.83
C GLU A 177 8.72 -6.42 -13.63
N ASP A 178 7.41 -6.27 -13.44
CA ASP A 178 6.58 -5.23 -14.10
C ASP A 178 7.02 -3.81 -13.73
N ALA A 179 7.57 -3.63 -12.53
CA ALA A 179 8.11 -2.34 -12.10
C ALA A 179 9.52 -2.07 -12.66
N GLY A 180 10.09 -2.98 -13.46
CA GLY A 180 11.44 -2.87 -14.00
C GLY A 180 12.54 -3.32 -13.03
N GLY A 181 12.17 -3.99 -11.96
CA GLY A 181 13.05 -4.35 -10.87
C GLY A 181 13.78 -5.68 -11.01
N LEU A 182 14.41 -5.96 -12.14
CA LEU A 182 15.35 -7.09 -12.28
C LEU A 182 16.71 -6.72 -11.66
N GLY A 183 16.72 -6.45 -10.35
CA GLY A 183 17.92 -6.21 -9.58
C GLY A 183 18.56 -7.52 -9.09
N ARG A 184 19.59 -7.35 -8.24
CA ARG A 184 20.25 -8.49 -7.60
C ARG A 184 19.26 -9.22 -6.69
N GLN A 185 19.07 -10.51 -6.94
CA GLN A 185 18.23 -11.39 -6.10
C GLN A 185 19.10 -12.38 -5.33
N VAL A 186 18.76 -12.61 -4.08
CA VAL A 186 19.38 -13.64 -3.24
C VAL A 186 18.25 -14.43 -2.58
N ILE A 187 18.32 -15.76 -2.67
CA ILE A 187 17.33 -16.65 -2.05
C ILE A 187 17.99 -17.32 -0.85
N LYS A 188 17.39 -17.12 0.33
CA LYS A 188 17.80 -17.76 1.58
C LYS A 188 16.57 -18.30 2.32
N GLN A 189 16.58 -19.57 2.67
CA GLN A 189 15.51 -20.21 3.47
C GLN A 189 14.09 -19.96 2.93
N GLY A 190 13.91 -19.94 1.59
CA GLY A 190 12.61 -19.69 0.98
C GLY A 190 12.17 -18.22 0.94
N ILE A 191 13.03 -17.29 1.35
CA ILE A 191 12.82 -15.85 1.22
C ILE A 191 13.70 -15.33 0.09
N VAL A 192 13.11 -14.55 -0.80
CA VAL A 192 13.80 -13.78 -1.84
C VAL A 192 14.06 -12.40 -1.29
N GLU A 193 15.30 -11.99 -1.27
CA GLU A 193 15.73 -10.61 -1.06
C GLU A 193 16.10 -10.01 -2.40
N VAL A 194 15.47 -8.90 -2.78
CA VAL A 194 15.74 -8.20 -4.04
C VAL A 194 16.14 -6.76 -3.77
N SER A 195 17.12 -6.28 -4.55
CA SER A 195 17.52 -4.87 -4.56
C SER A 195 17.29 -4.30 -5.95
N MET A 196 16.63 -3.15 -6.04
CA MET A 196 16.19 -2.49 -7.26
C MET A 196 16.72 -1.06 -7.27
N ALA A 197 17.52 -0.69 -8.26
CA ALA A 197 17.93 0.70 -8.45
C ALA A 197 16.74 1.53 -8.94
N LEU A 198 16.50 2.71 -8.34
CA LEU A 198 15.35 3.56 -8.67
C LEU A 198 15.41 4.15 -10.08
N ASP A 199 16.59 4.27 -10.67
CA ASP A 199 16.75 4.79 -12.03
C ASP A 199 16.04 3.90 -13.07
N HIS A 200 16.04 2.59 -12.84
CA HIS A 200 15.34 1.62 -13.70
C HIS A 200 13.82 1.64 -13.53
N LEU A 201 13.32 2.08 -12.37
CA LEU A 201 11.89 2.18 -12.09
C LEU A 201 11.22 3.40 -12.73
N LYS A 202 12.00 4.41 -13.17
CA LYS A 202 11.50 5.65 -13.78
C LYS A 202 11.06 5.50 -15.23
N GLU A 203 11.54 4.48 -15.93
CA GLU A 203 11.35 4.29 -17.37
C GLU A 203 10.17 3.37 -17.73
N GLY A 204 9.27 3.10 -16.79
CA GLY A 204 8.04 2.34 -17.06
C GLY A 204 7.18 3.04 -18.11
N ARG A 205 7.38 2.64 -19.36
CA ARG A 205 6.69 2.86 -20.64
C ARG A 205 5.43 3.73 -20.56
N SER A 206 5.57 4.95 -21.05
CA SER A 206 4.53 5.58 -21.87
C SER A 206 4.36 4.73 -23.14
N SER A 207 3.28 4.01 -23.23
CA SER A 207 2.76 3.44 -24.50
C SER A 207 1.27 3.40 -24.39
#